data_38fe4d8303d92823d14f66105ba6c934
#
_entry.id   38fe4d8303d92823d14f66105ba6c934
#
_cell.length_a   1.000
_cell.length_b   1.000
_cell.length_c   1.000
_cell.angle_alpha   90.00
_cell.angle_beta   90.00
_cell.angle_gamma   90.00
#
_symmetry.space_group_name_H-M   'P 1'
#
loop_
_entity.id
_entity.type
_entity.pdbx_description
1 polymer ?
#
loop_
_entity_poly.entity_id
_entity_poly.type
_entity_poly.pdbx_seq_one_letter_code
_entity_poly.pdbx_strand_id
1 'polypeptide(L)'
;MSHSEGEQQIALATRQPGNPVTGRPGNAATQHTASIIAIGSEMLGPTRVDTNSLKVTAAFESFGIGVVRKTVVGDRQEDLVDEIRHSLDHSSILITSGGLGPTEDDMTREALAEALGLEMEVDAGIIERLEKRFAARGWKMPEVNKRQANVFIGQTTLANERGTAPGFHIEQAGKHVWVFPGVPHELEWMVATYLTPWLSSITAGQSRFRRVLKIAGMTESGVEERLKPYYTAHPEPLTILATGGQIELHLAADGVEADALTLIASLEQELRELFGDRIFGADDDTLEGVLGRILTERGETVATAESCTGGLLASRITDVAGSSAYFMGGAVCYTAAAKTALAGVDPALIAEHGEVSEPVAIALARGARERFSTTYGIGVTGIAGPGGGTEDKPVGTVHIAVAGPGGHKHRKMLWPMERSLFKRITTQSALDLLRLFIVRT
;
A
#
# COMPACT_ATOMS: atom_id res chain seq x y z
N MET A 1 8.56 -4.18 63.78
CA MET A 1 9.51 -5.11 63.16
C MET A 1 9.18 -5.16 61.71
N SER A 2 9.94 -4.50 61.02
CA SER A 2 10.20 -4.08 59.66
C SER A 2 9.62 -4.97 58.55
N HIS A 3 8.70 -4.41 57.79
CA HIS A 3 8.39 -4.81 56.43
C HIS A 3 9.31 -4.06 55.47
N SER A 4 10.07 -4.78 54.68
CA SER A 4 10.83 -4.23 53.58
C SER A 4 10.04 -4.44 52.27
N GLU A 5 9.56 -3.37 51.73
CA GLU A 5 8.99 -3.28 50.39
C GLU A 5 10.17 -3.32 49.39
N GLY A 6 10.16 -4.30 48.51
CA GLY A 6 11.05 -4.39 47.36
C GLY A 6 10.44 -3.69 46.15
N GLU A 7 10.84 -2.45 45.91
CA GLU A 7 10.59 -1.76 44.62
C GLU A 7 11.45 -2.42 43.53
N GLN A 8 10.81 -3.08 42.61
CA GLN A 8 11.40 -3.47 41.33
C GLN A 8 11.48 -2.27 40.42
N GLN A 9 12.64 -1.63 40.37
CA GLN A 9 12.98 -0.65 39.34
C GLN A 9 13.03 -1.34 37.97
N ILE A 10 12.08 -0.98 37.08
CA ILE A 10 12.18 -1.30 35.67
C ILE A 10 13.26 -0.42 35.08
N ALA A 11 14.43 -1.01 34.82
CA ALA A 11 15.50 -0.36 34.10
C ALA A 11 15.11 -0.10 32.66
N LEU A 12 14.83 1.16 32.32
CA LEU A 12 14.79 1.64 30.95
C LEU A 12 16.19 1.44 30.34
N ALA A 13 16.32 0.45 29.49
CA ALA A 13 17.49 0.28 28.66
C ALA A 13 17.63 1.49 27.72
N THR A 14 18.53 2.40 28.05
CA THR A 14 18.97 3.46 27.16
C THR A 14 19.59 2.80 25.92
N ARG A 15 18.87 2.88 24.79
CA ARG A 15 19.43 2.57 23.48
C ARG A 15 20.64 3.48 23.26
N GLN A 16 21.81 2.89 23.13
CA GLN A 16 22.96 3.59 22.57
C GLN A 16 22.58 4.07 21.15
N PRO A 17 23.01 5.26 20.71
CA PRO A 17 22.80 5.70 19.35
C PRO A 17 23.47 4.67 18.43
N GLY A 18 22.66 3.96 17.68
CA GLY A 18 23.13 3.05 16.64
C GLY A 18 24.02 3.85 15.69
N ASN A 19 25.09 3.20 15.22
CA ASN A 19 25.93 3.70 14.14
C ASN A 19 25.04 4.35 13.07
N PRO A 20 25.46 5.50 12.51
CA PRO A 20 24.75 6.07 11.37
C PRO A 20 24.65 4.98 10.32
N VAL A 21 23.42 4.67 9.91
CA VAL A 21 23.17 3.85 8.74
C VAL A 21 24.00 4.50 7.65
N THR A 22 25.11 3.86 7.29
CA THR A 22 25.96 4.28 6.19
C THR A 22 25.08 4.53 5.01
N GLY A 23 25.09 5.76 4.51
CA GLY A 23 24.17 6.23 3.50
C GLY A 23 24.05 5.20 2.38
N ARG A 24 22.81 4.96 1.95
CA ARG A 24 22.55 4.26 0.68
C ARG A 24 23.60 4.76 -0.30
N PRO A 25 24.33 3.90 -1.03
CA PRO A 25 25.18 4.37 -2.10
C PRO A 25 24.26 5.17 -3.02
N GLY A 26 24.41 6.48 -3.00
CA GLY A 26 23.73 7.37 -3.91
C GLY A 26 24.11 6.88 -5.30
N ASN A 27 23.09 6.51 -6.08
CA ASN A 27 23.32 6.09 -7.44
C ASN A 27 24.12 7.21 -8.13
N ALA A 28 25.25 6.89 -8.71
CA ALA A 28 26.13 7.86 -9.41
C ALA A 28 25.44 8.52 -10.63
N ALA A 29 24.19 8.15 -10.91
CA ALA A 29 23.46 8.59 -12.09
C ALA A 29 22.64 9.87 -11.92
N THR A 30 22.22 10.26 -10.69
CA THR A 30 21.50 11.52 -10.51
C THR A 30 22.05 12.31 -9.32
N GLN A 31 22.57 13.53 -9.61
CA GLN A 31 22.96 14.52 -8.59
C GLN A 31 21.76 15.14 -7.86
N HIS A 32 20.54 14.71 -8.19
CA HIS A 32 19.30 15.31 -7.71
C HIS A 32 18.67 14.53 -6.56
N THR A 33 18.26 15.27 -5.54
CA THR A 33 17.40 14.80 -4.46
C THR A 33 16.14 15.65 -4.40
N ALA A 34 15.03 15.08 -3.93
CA ALA A 34 13.74 15.75 -3.87
C ALA A 34 13.21 15.85 -2.44
N SER A 35 12.53 16.97 -2.14
CA SER A 35 11.66 17.15 -0.97
C SER A 35 10.23 17.39 -1.41
N ILE A 36 9.25 16.99 -0.60
CA ILE A 36 7.83 17.17 -0.87
C ILE A 36 7.17 17.82 0.34
N ILE A 37 6.45 18.92 0.12
CA ILE A 37 5.62 19.58 1.13
C ILE A 37 4.15 19.44 0.73
N ALA A 38 3.37 18.75 1.56
CA ALA A 38 1.92 18.71 1.47
C ALA A 38 1.36 19.85 2.34
N ILE A 39 0.53 20.71 1.75
CA ILE A 39 0.06 21.95 2.37
C ILE A 39 -1.44 21.85 2.60
N GLY A 40 -1.86 22.03 3.84
CA GLY A 40 -3.26 22.04 4.26
C GLY A 40 -3.41 21.68 5.74
N SER A 41 -4.03 22.55 6.51
CA SER A 41 -4.25 22.36 7.95
C SER A 41 -5.14 21.14 8.26
N GLU A 42 -6.01 20.71 7.33
CA GLU A 42 -6.83 19.52 7.46
C GLU A 42 -6.01 18.22 7.50
N MET A 43 -4.79 18.22 6.93
CA MET A 43 -3.89 17.06 6.94
C MET A 43 -3.10 16.93 8.25
N LEU A 44 -3.07 17.96 9.08
CA LEU A 44 -2.51 17.89 10.44
C LEU A 44 -3.49 17.24 11.43
N GLY A 45 -4.75 17.10 11.04
CA GLY A 45 -5.78 16.44 11.83
C GLY A 45 -5.78 14.91 11.67
N PRO A 46 -6.57 14.18 12.47
CA PRO A 46 -6.56 12.71 12.50
C PRO A 46 -7.37 12.06 11.37
N THR A 47 -8.02 12.82 10.50
CA THR A 47 -9.02 12.30 9.54
C THR A 47 -8.56 12.31 8.09
N ARG A 48 -7.49 13.03 7.76
CA ARG A 48 -6.95 13.12 6.40
C ARG A 48 -5.54 12.57 6.34
N VAL A 49 -5.24 11.92 5.22
CA VAL A 49 -3.91 11.37 4.92
C VAL A 49 -3.43 11.97 3.61
N ASP A 50 -2.18 12.40 3.58
CA ASP A 50 -1.53 12.87 2.36
C ASP A 50 -1.29 11.71 1.40
N THR A 51 -2.11 11.60 0.37
CA THR A 51 -1.97 10.63 -0.72
C THR A 51 -1.23 11.23 -1.92
N ASN A 52 -1.16 12.55 -2.04
CA ASN A 52 -0.48 13.23 -3.14
C ASN A 52 1.03 13.01 -3.11
N SER A 53 1.65 13.09 -1.94
CA SER A 53 3.08 12.82 -1.80
C SER A 53 3.46 11.39 -2.21
N LEU A 54 2.57 10.41 -2.08
CA LEU A 54 2.82 9.05 -2.56
C LEU A 54 2.91 9.00 -4.08
N LYS A 55 2.02 9.70 -4.79
CA LYS A 55 2.00 9.78 -6.26
C LYS A 55 3.22 10.49 -6.82
N VAL A 56 3.59 11.62 -6.20
CA VAL A 56 4.81 12.37 -6.56
C VAL A 56 6.06 11.53 -6.29
N THR A 57 6.11 10.80 -5.15
CA THR A 57 7.22 9.90 -4.84
C THR A 57 7.37 8.81 -5.90
N ALA A 58 6.27 8.19 -6.33
CA ALA A 58 6.31 7.17 -7.37
C ALA A 58 6.88 7.72 -8.69
N ALA A 59 6.53 8.98 -9.06
CA ALA A 59 7.12 9.62 -10.22
C ALA A 59 8.65 9.81 -10.08
N PHE A 60 9.14 10.33 -8.95
CA PHE A 60 10.58 10.45 -8.70
C PHE A 60 11.32 9.12 -8.70
N GLU A 61 10.73 8.13 -8.05
CA GLU A 61 11.30 6.78 -7.97
C GLU A 61 11.46 6.13 -9.33
N SER A 62 10.53 6.39 -10.27
CA SER A 62 10.63 5.89 -11.66
C SER A 62 11.86 6.42 -12.40
N PHE A 63 12.46 7.51 -11.94
CA PHE A 63 13.68 8.11 -12.49
C PHE A 63 14.89 7.99 -11.56
N GLY A 64 14.82 7.15 -10.53
CA GLY A 64 15.93 6.93 -9.60
C GLY A 64 16.26 8.14 -8.70
N ILE A 65 15.40 9.15 -8.64
CA ILE A 65 15.58 10.34 -7.80
C ILE A 65 15.09 10.04 -6.38
N GLY A 66 15.97 10.15 -5.39
CA GLY A 66 15.63 9.91 -3.99
C GLY A 66 14.80 11.04 -3.38
N VAL A 67 13.65 10.73 -2.81
CA VAL A 67 12.90 11.65 -1.95
C VAL A 67 13.51 11.59 -0.55
N VAL A 68 14.16 12.66 -0.13
CA VAL A 68 14.88 12.73 1.15
C VAL A 68 14.02 13.24 2.29
N ARG A 69 12.92 13.95 1.96
CA ARG A 69 12.00 14.52 2.95
C ARG A 69 10.58 14.57 2.42
N LYS A 70 9.62 14.29 3.30
CA LYS A 70 8.19 14.56 3.11
C LYS A 70 7.68 15.24 4.37
N THR A 71 7.07 16.40 4.20
CA THR A 71 6.55 17.20 5.31
C THR A 71 5.10 17.58 5.06
N VAL A 72 4.29 17.59 6.09
CA VAL A 72 2.94 18.16 6.07
C VAL A 72 2.99 19.46 6.85
N VAL A 73 2.55 20.56 6.25
CA VAL A 73 2.52 21.90 6.85
C VAL A 73 1.11 22.47 6.78
N GLY A 74 0.69 23.14 7.82
CA GLY A 74 -0.57 23.91 7.83
C GLY A 74 -0.49 25.21 7.03
N ASP A 75 -1.60 25.93 6.95
CA ASP A 75 -1.78 27.12 6.10
C ASP A 75 -1.25 28.42 6.74
N ARG A 76 -0.26 28.33 7.65
CA ARG A 76 0.41 29.53 8.21
C ARG A 76 1.61 29.89 7.36
N GLN A 77 1.64 31.15 6.89
CA GLN A 77 2.68 31.63 5.97
C GLN A 77 4.08 31.47 6.54
N GLU A 78 4.31 31.81 7.81
CA GLU A 78 5.62 31.68 8.48
C GLU A 78 6.14 30.24 8.47
N ASP A 79 5.28 29.26 8.83
CA ASP A 79 5.64 27.85 8.88
C ASP A 79 5.97 27.32 7.46
N LEU A 80 5.23 27.77 6.44
CA LEU A 80 5.47 27.44 5.04
C LEU A 80 6.79 28.01 4.54
N VAL A 81 7.09 29.28 4.81
CA VAL A 81 8.35 29.94 4.42
C VAL A 81 9.54 29.20 5.01
N ASP A 82 9.49 28.85 6.30
CA ASP A 82 10.56 28.18 6.98
C ASP A 82 10.78 26.75 6.42
N GLU A 83 9.70 26.00 6.18
CA GLU A 83 9.83 24.64 5.60
C GLU A 83 10.28 24.67 4.14
N ILE A 84 9.86 25.65 3.33
CA ILE A 84 10.35 25.82 1.95
C ILE A 84 11.86 26.04 1.95
N ARG A 85 12.37 26.97 2.76
CA ARG A 85 13.81 27.22 2.89
C ARG A 85 14.56 26.01 3.37
N HIS A 86 14.06 25.37 4.44
CA HIS A 86 14.67 24.16 5.00
C HIS A 86 14.72 23.01 3.98
N SER A 87 13.64 22.78 3.24
CA SER A 87 13.59 21.74 2.20
C SER A 87 14.59 22.01 1.07
N LEU A 88 14.72 23.27 0.63
CA LEU A 88 15.66 23.65 -0.41
C LEU A 88 17.13 23.59 0.03
N ASP A 89 17.44 23.74 1.32
CA ASP A 89 18.79 23.53 1.84
C ASP A 89 19.24 22.05 1.72
N HIS A 90 18.29 21.09 1.70
CA HIS A 90 18.56 19.66 1.74
C HIS A 90 18.30 18.94 0.43
N SER A 91 17.64 19.59 -0.55
CA SER A 91 17.31 18.99 -1.85
C SER A 91 17.48 19.97 -2.99
N SER A 92 17.71 19.46 -4.19
CA SER A 92 17.77 20.26 -5.42
C SER A 92 16.40 20.43 -6.07
N ILE A 93 15.42 19.59 -5.70
CA ILE A 93 14.06 19.63 -6.22
C ILE A 93 13.09 19.70 -5.05
N LEU A 94 12.17 20.67 -5.10
CA LEU A 94 11.08 20.80 -4.14
C LEU A 94 9.74 20.67 -4.88
N ILE A 95 8.85 19.86 -4.32
CA ILE A 95 7.45 19.81 -4.74
C ILE A 95 6.59 20.38 -3.61
N THR A 96 5.68 21.28 -3.95
CA THR A 96 4.60 21.67 -3.05
C THR A 96 3.25 21.24 -3.63
N SER A 97 2.33 20.76 -2.78
CA SER A 97 1.00 20.32 -3.16
C SER A 97 -0.04 20.89 -2.21
N GLY A 98 -0.91 21.78 -2.71
CA GLY A 98 -1.96 22.45 -1.94
C GLY A 98 -1.78 23.96 -1.83
N GLY A 99 -2.74 24.63 -1.22
CA GLY A 99 -2.72 26.07 -0.93
C GLY A 99 -2.71 26.99 -2.15
N LEU A 100 -3.22 26.54 -3.32
CA LEU A 100 -3.33 27.32 -4.57
C LEU A 100 -4.76 27.78 -4.87
N GLY A 101 -5.69 27.55 -4.00
CA GLY A 101 -7.07 27.99 -4.14
C GLY A 101 -7.24 29.50 -4.07
N PRO A 102 -8.49 29.98 -4.05
CA PRO A 102 -8.81 31.40 -4.01
C PRO A 102 -9.00 31.94 -2.60
N THR A 103 -8.99 31.11 -1.56
CA THR A 103 -9.34 31.48 -0.18
C THR A 103 -8.14 32.13 0.54
N GLU A 104 -8.38 32.75 1.69
CA GLU A 104 -7.32 33.48 2.40
C GLU A 104 -6.27 32.55 3.01
N ASP A 105 -6.65 31.32 3.31
CA ASP A 105 -5.79 30.24 3.79
C ASP A 105 -4.93 29.59 2.69
N ASP A 106 -5.20 29.88 1.41
CA ASP A 106 -4.37 29.46 0.29
C ASP A 106 -3.10 30.34 0.15
N MET A 107 -2.09 30.08 0.97
CA MET A 107 -0.91 30.94 1.15
C MET A 107 0.35 30.47 0.42
N THR A 108 0.25 29.42 -0.39
CA THR A 108 1.44 28.80 -1.04
C THR A 108 2.20 29.77 -1.95
N ARG A 109 1.50 30.59 -2.72
CA ARG A 109 2.13 31.58 -3.63
C ARG A 109 2.88 32.65 -2.84
N GLU A 110 2.24 33.21 -1.84
CA GLU A 110 2.81 34.24 -0.98
C GLU A 110 4.03 33.73 -0.19
N ALA A 111 3.93 32.51 0.35
CA ALA A 111 5.05 31.87 1.07
C ALA A 111 6.25 31.58 0.14
N LEU A 112 6.00 31.12 -1.09
CA LEU A 112 7.07 30.91 -2.07
C LEU A 112 7.69 32.24 -2.52
N ALA A 113 6.88 33.26 -2.75
CA ALA A 113 7.38 34.62 -3.10
C ALA A 113 8.32 35.14 -2.00
N GLU A 114 7.94 35.03 -0.73
CA GLU A 114 8.75 35.46 0.41
C GLU A 114 10.00 34.59 0.60
N ALA A 115 9.84 33.24 0.53
CA ALA A 115 10.95 32.33 0.75
C ALA A 115 12.07 32.49 -0.28
N LEU A 116 11.69 32.74 -1.55
CA LEU A 116 12.58 32.83 -2.70
C LEU A 116 12.91 34.26 -3.13
N GLY A 117 12.28 35.28 -2.53
CA GLY A 117 12.48 36.69 -2.92
C GLY A 117 11.94 37.00 -4.31
N LEU A 118 10.81 36.40 -4.70
CA LEU A 118 10.19 36.57 -6.01
C LEU A 118 9.08 37.62 -5.96
N GLU A 119 8.94 38.38 -7.04
CA GLU A 119 7.81 39.29 -7.26
C GLU A 119 6.69 38.58 -8.01
N MET A 120 5.45 38.97 -7.76
CA MET A 120 4.27 38.46 -8.42
C MET A 120 3.53 39.56 -9.20
N GLU A 121 2.85 39.16 -10.26
CA GLU A 121 1.95 39.99 -11.03
C GLU A 121 0.63 39.25 -11.34
N VAL A 122 -0.37 40.00 -11.76
CA VAL A 122 -1.67 39.46 -12.16
C VAL A 122 -1.68 39.14 -13.65
N ASP A 123 -1.85 37.87 -14.02
CA ASP A 123 -2.00 37.45 -15.42
C ASP A 123 -3.46 37.60 -15.89
N ALA A 124 -3.68 38.56 -16.78
CA ALA A 124 -5.00 38.87 -17.35
C ALA A 124 -5.56 37.66 -18.17
N GLY A 125 -4.70 36.88 -18.83
CA GLY A 125 -5.11 35.70 -19.59
C GLY A 125 -5.64 34.57 -18.69
N ILE A 126 -5.13 34.46 -17.46
CA ILE A 126 -5.67 33.53 -16.46
C ILE A 126 -7.05 33.99 -16.00
N ILE A 127 -7.22 35.32 -15.75
CA ILE A 127 -8.53 35.87 -15.37
C ILE A 127 -9.56 35.53 -16.47
N GLU A 128 -9.25 35.82 -17.73
CA GLU A 128 -10.15 35.55 -18.86
C GLU A 128 -10.52 34.09 -18.97
N ARG A 129 -9.55 33.18 -18.77
CA ARG A 129 -9.81 31.72 -18.74
C ARG A 129 -10.74 31.33 -17.61
N LEU A 130 -10.53 31.85 -16.41
CA LEU A 130 -11.37 31.57 -15.25
C LEU A 130 -12.79 32.08 -15.49
N GLU A 131 -12.97 33.32 -15.98
CA GLU A 131 -14.27 33.89 -16.31
C GLU A 131 -15.03 33.06 -17.33
N LYS A 132 -14.36 32.65 -18.42
CA LYS A 132 -14.95 31.72 -19.43
C LYS A 132 -15.38 30.40 -18.81
N ARG A 133 -14.57 29.82 -17.91
CA ARG A 133 -14.86 28.54 -17.25
C ARG A 133 -16.07 28.63 -16.31
N PHE A 134 -16.21 29.75 -15.57
CA PHE A 134 -17.40 30.02 -14.74
C PHE A 134 -18.63 30.26 -15.60
N ALA A 135 -18.50 31.07 -16.63
CA ALA A 135 -19.59 31.37 -17.56
C ALA A 135 -20.14 30.11 -18.29
N ALA A 136 -19.24 29.17 -18.67
CA ALA A 136 -19.64 27.92 -19.29
C ALA A 136 -20.52 27.03 -18.37
N ARG A 137 -20.49 27.30 -17.04
CA ARG A 137 -21.33 26.64 -16.03
C ARG A 137 -22.53 27.48 -15.62
N GLY A 138 -22.74 28.63 -16.27
CA GLY A 138 -23.82 29.55 -15.94
C GLY A 138 -23.56 30.40 -14.68
N TRP A 139 -22.31 30.49 -14.22
CA TRP A 139 -21.94 31.20 -13.01
C TRP A 139 -21.11 32.46 -13.33
N LYS A 140 -21.26 33.49 -12.49
CA LYS A 140 -20.33 34.63 -12.48
C LYS A 140 -19.14 34.28 -11.60
N MET A 141 -17.93 34.57 -12.07
CA MET A 141 -16.71 34.36 -11.27
C MET A 141 -16.70 35.28 -10.05
N PRO A 142 -16.56 34.76 -8.82
CA PRO A 142 -16.36 35.59 -7.62
C PRO A 142 -15.03 36.35 -7.69
N GLU A 143 -14.96 37.57 -7.14
CA GLU A 143 -13.75 38.38 -7.12
C GLU A 143 -12.55 37.69 -6.45
N VAL A 144 -12.80 36.90 -5.40
CA VAL A 144 -11.75 36.16 -4.69
C VAL A 144 -10.96 35.21 -5.61
N ASN A 145 -11.56 34.70 -6.69
CA ASN A 145 -10.89 33.85 -7.66
C ASN A 145 -9.79 34.57 -8.46
N LYS A 146 -9.76 35.89 -8.46
CA LYS A 146 -8.67 36.65 -9.11
C LYS A 146 -7.30 36.39 -8.47
N ARG A 147 -7.24 35.97 -7.18
CA ARG A 147 -5.98 35.54 -6.54
C ARG A 147 -5.32 34.37 -7.28
N GLN A 148 -6.08 33.52 -7.92
CA GLN A 148 -5.54 32.39 -8.70
C GLN A 148 -4.81 32.83 -9.97
N ALA A 149 -4.93 34.12 -10.36
CA ALA A 149 -4.22 34.72 -11.47
C ALA A 149 -2.88 35.37 -11.05
N ASN A 150 -2.51 35.36 -9.77
CA ASN A 150 -1.19 35.81 -9.32
C ASN A 150 -0.14 34.82 -9.78
N VAL A 151 0.84 35.26 -10.57
CA VAL A 151 1.93 34.46 -11.13
C VAL A 151 3.28 35.04 -10.72
N PHE A 152 4.31 34.23 -10.71
CA PHE A 152 5.67 34.67 -10.39
C PHE A 152 6.33 35.26 -11.63
N ILE A 153 6.85 36.49 -11.53
CA ILE A 153 7.53 37.20 -12.61
C ILE A 153 8.78 36.42 -13.04
N GLY A 154 8.91 36.16 -14.34
CA GLY A 154 10.07 35.45 -14.89
C GLY A 154 10.11 33.96 -14.67
N GLN A 155 9.05 33.37 -14.10
CA GLN A 155 8.94 31.93 -13.87
C GLN A 155 7.90 31.25 -14.79
N THR A 156 7.95 29.95 -14.90
CA THR A 156 7.03 29.21 -15.79
C THR A 156 5.71 28.92 -15.09
N THR A 157 4.63 29.47 -15.65
CA THR A 157 3.26 29.14 -15.24
C THR A 157 2.77 27.90 -15.98
N LEU A 158 2.26 26.89 -15.26
CA LEU A 158 1.77 25.63 -15.78
C LEU A 158 0.24 25.65 -15.87
N ALA A 159 -0.29 25.52 -17.07
CA ALA A 159 -1.74 25.49 -17.27
C ALA A 159 -2.35 24.25 -16.62
N ASN A 160 -3.48 24.43 -15.92
CA ASN A 160 -4.24 23.34 -15.32
C ASN A 160 -5.55 23.14 -16.09
N GLU A 161 -5.60 22.12 -16.95
CA GLU A 161 -6.82 21.82 -17.71
C GLU A 161 -7.89 21.10 -16.88
N ARG A 162 -7.52 20.54 -15.74
CA ARG A 162 -8.42 19.79 -14.86
C ARG A 162 -9.00 20.61 -13.72
N GLY A 163 -8.37 21.77 -13.41
CA GLY A 163 -8.74 22.63 -12.30
C GLY A 163 -8.76 24.12 -12.66
N THR A 164 -8.88 24.97 -11.65
CA THR A 164 -8.90 26.44 -11.79
C THR A 164 -7.55 27.08 -11.48
N ALA A 165 -6.82 26.56 -10.52
CA ALA A 165 -5.54 27.09 -10.10
C ALA A 165 -4.42 26.60 -11.05
N PRO A 166 -3.60 27.49 -11.62
CA PRO A 166 -2.39 27.08 -12.33
C PRO A 166 -1.38 26.48 -11.34
N GLY A 167 -0.46 25.67 -11.85
CA GLY A 167 0.77 25.33 -11.14
C GLY A 167 1.93 26.21 -11.60
N PHE A 168 3.12 25.96 -11.02
CA PHE A 168 4.32 26.72 -11.38
C PHE A 168 5.55 25.81 -11.41
N HIS A 169 6.49 26.13 -12.26
CA HIS A 169 7.86 25.63 -12.19
C HIS A 169 8.79 26.84 -12.01
N ILE A 170 9.42 26.89 -10.86
CA ILE A 170 10.35 27.96 -10.47
C ILE A 170 11.76 27.38 -10.55
N GLU A 171 12.64 28.06 -11.27
CA GLU A 171 14.05 27.72 -11.34
C GLU A 171 14.89 28.88 -10.80
N GLN A 172 15.63 28.62 -9.73
CA GLN A 172 16.49 29.63 -9.09
C GLN A 172 17.72 29.00 -8.47
N ALA A 173 18.89 29.53 -8.75
CA ALA A 173 20.18 29.09 -8.17
C ALA A 173 20.44 27.56 -8.28
N GLY A 174 20.04 26.93 -9.40
CA GLY A 174 20.17 25.48 -9.61
C GLY A 174 19.20 24.63 -8.81
N LYS A 175 18.20 25.23 -8.19
CA LYS A 175 17.09 24.54 -7.53
C LYS A 175 15.83 24.62 -8.40
N HIS A 176 15.00 23.59 -8.33
CA HIS A 176 13.74 23.49 -9.06
C HIS A 176 12.58 23.32 -8.08
N VAL A 177 11.62 24.24 -8.12
CA VAL A 177 10.40 24.16 -7.30
C VAL A 177 9.20 23.93 -8.21
N TRP A 178 8.50 22.83 -8.01
CA TRP A 178 7.27 22.51 -8.72
C TRP A 178 6.09 22.66 -7.78
N VAL A 179 5.14 23.48 -8.19
CA VAL A 179 4.00 23.89 -7.37
C VAL A 179 2.72 23.33 -7.98
N PHE A 180 2.04 22.43 -7.28
CA PHE A 180 0.85 21.76 -7.77
C PHE A 180 -0.36 21.99 -6.86
N PRO A 181 -1.60 21.93 -7.41
CA PRO A 181 -2.81 22.01 -6.61
C PRO A 181 -2.94 20.79 -5.68
N GLY A 182 -3.72 20.96 -4.59
CA GLY A 182 -3.98 19.88 -3.63
C GLY A 182 -4.98 18.83 -4.11
N VAL A 183 -5.78 19.12 -5.16
CA VAL A 183 -6.80 18.19 -5.67
C VAL A 183 -6.12 17.01 -6.39
N PRO A 184 -6.34 15.75 -5.94
CA PRO A 184 -5.54 14.60 -6.41
C PRO A 184 -5.54 14.38 -7.93
N HIS A 185 -6.70 14.50 -8.60
CA HIS A 185 -6.78 14.27 -10.05
C HIS A 185 -6.16 15.40 -10.89
N GLU A 186 -6.09 16.61 -10.34
CA GLU A 186 -5.40 17.74 -10.94
C GLU A 186 -3.88 17.54 -10.86
N LEU A 187 -3.39 17.20 -9.65
CA LEU A 187 -1.99 16.90 -9.41
C LEU A 187 -1.48 15.75 -10.29
N GLU A 188 -2.21 14.63 -10.35
CA GLU A 188 -1.84 13.49 -11.20
C GLU A 188 -1.65 13.90 -12.66
N TRP A 189 -2.62 14.65 -13.18
CA TRP A 189 -2.56 15.13 -14.56
C TRP A 189 -1.36 16.06 -14.78
N MET A 190 -1.10 16.99 -13.85
CA MET A 190 0.01 17.93 -13.97
C MET A 190 1.38 17.25 -13.81
N VAL A 191 1.50 16.27 -12.90
CA VAL A 191 2.70 15.45 -12.76
C VAL A 191 2.99 14.71 -14.06
N ALA A 192 1.99 14.04 -14.63
CA ALA A 192 2.15 13.31 -15.90
C ALA A 192 2.49 14.24 -17.07
N THR A 193 1.88 15.43 -17.12
CA THR A 193 2.01 16.37 -18.24
C THR A 193 3.32 17.17 -18.19
N TYR A 194 3.77 17.57 -17.01
CA TYR A 194 4.87 18.53 -16.86
C TYR A 194 6.09 17.94 -16.13
N LEU A 195 5.88 17.32 -14.96
CA LEU A 195 6.99 16.85 -14.13
C LEU A 195 7.67 15.62 -14.76
N THR A 196 6.90 14.61 -15.17
CA THR A 196 7.44 13.37 -15.74
C THR A 196 8.32 13.60 -16.97
N PRO A 197 7.92 14.39 -17.99
CA PRO A 197 8.79 14.71 -19.13
C PRO A 197 10.06 15.46 -18.73
N TRP A 198 9.96 16.38 -17.77
CA TRP A 198 11.13 17.09 -17.27
C TRP A 198 12.09 16.16 -16.51
N LEU A 199 11.58 15.25 -15.65
CA LEU A 199 12.40 14.25 -14.98
C LEU A 199 13.16 13.38 -15.99
N SER A 200 12.49 12.93 -17.05
CA SER A 200 13.11 12.17 -18.13
C SER A 200 14.26 12.96 -18.79
N SER A 201 14.11 14.26 -18.95
CA SER A 201 15.14 15.12 -19.57
C SER A 201 16.39 15.28 -18.70
N ILE A 202 16.24 15.46 -17.38
CA ILE A 202 17.37 15.66 -16.45
C ILE A 202 18.09 14.37 -16.08
N THR A 203 17.45 13.20 -16.26
CA THR A 203 18.03 11.88 -15.99
C THR A 203 18.64 11.24 -17.25
N ALA A 204 18.69 11.96 -18.38
CA ALA A 204 19.20 11.48 -19.66
C ALA A 204 18.54 10.14 -20.10
N GLY A 205 17.27 9.95 -19.81
CA GLY A 205 16.51 8.75 -20.14
C GLY A 205 16.83 7.53 -19.26
N GLN A 206 17.65 7.68 -18.23
CA GLN A 206 17.80 6.62 -17.23
C GLN A 206 16.56 6.55 -16.34
N SER A 207 16.15 5.35 -16.06
CA SER A 207 14.97 5.08 -15.22
C SER A 207 15.27 4.03 -14.17
N ARG A 208 14.46 4.01 -13.12
CA ARG A 208 14.48 2.93 -12.13
C ARG A 208 13.34 1.98 -12.43
N PHE A 209 13.67 0.74 -12.64
CA PHE A 209 12.72 -0.34 -12.85
C PHE A 209 12.55 -1.12 -11.54
N ARG A 210 11.35 -1.60 -11.31
CA ARG A 210 11.00 -2.32 -10.09
C ARG A 210 10.24 -3.59 -10.39
N ARG A 211 10.38 -4.54 -9.48
CA ARG A 211 9.59 -5.75 -9.40
C ARG A 211 9.30 -6.04 -7.93
N VAL A 212 8.07 -6.32 -7.60
CA VAL A 212 7.67 -6.72 -6.26
C VAL A 212 7.23 -8.19 -6.31
N LEU A 213 7.96 -9.07 -5.64
CA LEU A 213 7.56 -10.47 -5.52
C LEU A 213 6.81 -10.66 -4.21
N LYS A 214 5.70 -11.41 -4.24
CA LYS A 214 4.80 -11.58 -3.11
C LYS A 214 4.85 -13.00 -2.57
N ILE A 215 5.20 -13.12 -1.28
CA ILE A 215 5.36 -14.39 -0.58
C ILE A 215 4.21 -14.58 0.42
N ALA A 216 3.62 -15.78 0.45
CA ALA A 216 2.63 -16.17 1.43
C ALA A 216 3.10 -17.33 2.30
N GLY A 217 2.55 -17.43 3.53
CA GLY A 217 2.78 -18.53 4.46
C GLY A 217 4.19 -18.62 5.02
N MET A 218 4.91 -17.50 5.08
CA MET A 218 6.21 -17.35 5.75
C MET A 218 6.19 -16.15 6.70
N THR A 219 7.09 -16.17 7.69
CA THR A 219 7.38 -15.01 8.55
C THR A 219 8.47 -14.15 7.91
N GLU A 220 8.50 -12.85 8.26
CA GLU A 220 9.55 -11.94 7.81
C GLU A 220 10.96 -12.45 8.16
N SER A 221 11.15 -12.92 9.39
CA SER A 221 12.43 -13.53 9.83
C SER A 221 12.79 -14.80 9.05
N GLY A 222 11.80 -15.61 8.68
CA GLY A 222 12.04 -16.82 7.87
C GLY A 222 12.40 -16.49 6.42
N VAL A 223 11.90 -15.39 5.88
CA VAL A 223 12.30 -14.86 4.56
C VAL A 223 13.72 -14.30 4.64
N GLU A 224 13.99 -13.45 5.64
CA GLU A 224 15.31 -12.86 5.87
C GLU A 224 16.42 -13.91 6.02
N GLU A 225 16.16 -14.97 6.78
CA GLU A 225 17.15 -16.05 6.95
C GLU A 225 17.50 -16.73 5.63
N ARG A 226 16.51 -16.95 4.76
CA ARG A 226 16.75 -17.53 3.44
C ARG A 226 17.48 -16.61 2.50
N LEU A 227 17.32 -15.29 2.66
CA LEU A 227 17.97 -14.29 1.80
C LEU A 227 19.45 -14.03 2.16
N LYS A 228 19.94 -14.49 3.30
CA LYS A 228 21.35 -14.28 3.70
C LYS A 228 22.38 -14.64 2.61
N PRO A 229 22.30 -15.82 1.94
CA PRO A 229 23.20 -16.14 0.83
C PRO A 229 23.04 -15.20 -0.37
N TYR A 230 21.80 -14.78 -0.63
CA TYR A 230 21.47 -13.89 -1.75
C TYR A 230 22.14 -12.52 -1.58
N TYR A 231 22.10 -11.90 -0.39
CA TYR A 231 22.75 -10.61 -0.14
C TYR A 231 24.26 -10.61 -0.35
N THR A 232 24.89 -11.77 -0.19
CA THR A 232 26.34 -11.90 -0.41
C THR A 232 26.67 -11.92 -1.91
N ALA A 233 25.78 -12.44 -2.72
CA ALA A 233 25.96 -12.54 -4.16
C ALA A 233 25.52 -11.28 -4.92
N HIS A 234 24.54 -10.56 -4.39
CA HIS A 234 23.89 -9.43 -5.05
C HIS A 234 23.94 -8.17 -4.16
N PRO A 235 24.75 -7.17 -4.55
CA PRO A 235 24.82 -5.88 -3.85
C PRO A 235 23.61 -4.96 -4.18
N GLU A 236 22.76 -5.34 -5.13
CA GLU A 236 21.59 -4.57 -5.56
C GLU A 236 20.57 -4.45 -4.43
N PRO A 237 19.86 -3.32 -4.34
CA PRO A 237 18.93 -3.08 -3.26
C PRO A 237 17.72 -4.03 -3.33
N LEU A 238 17.64 -4.92 -2.35
CA LEU A 238 16.46 -5.73 -2.05
C LEU A 238 15.84 -5.24 -0.74
N THR A 239 14.57 -4.88 -0.77
CA THR A 239 13.85 -4.46 0.44
C THR A 239 12.76 -5.48 0.74
N ILE A 240 12.64 -5.84 2.03
CA ILE A 240 11.58 -6.71 2.55
C ILE A 240 10.55 -5.85 3.25
N LEU A 241 9.28 -6.11 2.99
CA LEU A 241 8.15 -5.45 3.64
C LEU A 241 7.09 -6.47 4.03
N ALA A 242 6.75 -6.54 5.32
CA ALA A 242 5.64 -7.36 5.81
C ALA A 242 4.34 -6.54 5.77
N THR A 243 3.33 -7.02 5.07
CA THR A 243 2.04 -6.36 4.95
C THR A 243 0.88 -7.35 4.81
N GLY A 244 -0.19 -7.16 5.56
CA GLY A 244 -1.46 -7.86 5.37
C GLY A 244 -1.44 -9.39 5.42
N GLY A 245 -0.39 -10.02 6.03
CA GLY A 245 -0.23 -11.48 6.07
C GLY A 245 0.55 -12.04 4.88
N GLN A 246 1.27 -11.20 4.14
CA GLN A 246 2.23 -11.54 3.10
C GLN A 246 3.55 -10.80 3.31
N ILE A 247 4.60 -11.26 2.65
CA ILE A 247 5.89 -10.58 2.60
C ILE A 247 6.13 -10.15 1.16
N GLU A 248 6.58 -8.92 0.98
CA GLU A 248 6.94 -8.37 -0.31
C GLU A 248 8.46 -8.23 -0.41
N LEU A 249 9.03 -8.72 -1.51
CA LEU A 249 10.42 -8.52 -1.89
C LEU A 249 10.46 -7.49 -3.01
N HIS A 250 10.99 -6.32 -2.72
CA HIS A 250 11.09 -5.21 -3.66
C HIS A 250 12.48 -5.24 -4.32
N LEU A 251 12.54 -5.64 -5.58
CA LEU A 251 13.70 -5.54 -6.45
C LEU A 251 13.70 -4.18 -7.15
N ALA A 252 14.88 -3.61 -7.33
CA ALA A 252 15.04 -2.39 -8.13
C ALA A 252 16.37 -2.46 -8.91
N ALA A 253 16.33 -2.00 -10.15
CA ALA A 253 17.50 -1.80 -10.97
C ALA A 253 17.45 -0.44 -11.67
N ASP A 254 18.57 0.23 -11.73
CA ASP A 254 18.72 1.53 -12.39
C ASP A 254 19.45 1.35 -13.72
N GLY A 255 19.06 2.13 -14.74
CA GLY A 255 19.76 2.13 -16.01
C GLY A 255 18.87 2.28 -17.23
N VAL A 256 19.42 1.86 -18.37
CA VAL A 256 18.66 1.74 -19.62
C VAL A 256 17.68 0.58 -19.49
N GLU A 257 16.47 0.76 -19.99
CA GLU A 257 15.35 -0.17 -19.82
C GLU A 257 15.71 -1.64 -20.07
N ALA A 258 16.34 -1.93 -21.20
CA ALA A 258 16.67 -3.30 -21.61
C ALA A 258 17.61 -3.99 -20.61
N ASP A 259 18.64 -3.30 -20.14
CA ASP A 259 19.63 -3.85 -19.21
C ASP A 259 19.03 -4.02 -17.80
N ALA A 260 18.28 -3.02 -17.33
CA ALA A 260 17.63 -3.05 -16.02
C ALA A 260 16.56 -4.15 -15.95
N LEU A 261 15.73 -4.31 -16.97
CA LEU A 261 14.74 -5.39 -17.04
C LEU A 261 15.39 -6.77 -17.12
N THR A 262 16.50 -6.91 -17.82
CA THR A 262 17.27 -8.16 -17.90
C THR A 262 17.82 -8.54 -16.51
N LEU A 263 18.39 -7.58 -15.80
CA LEU A 263 18.88 -7.80 -14.43
C LEU A 263 17.74 -8.19 -13.48
N ILE A 264 16.63 -7.45 -13.48
CA ILE A 264 15.45 -7.76 -12.65
C ILE A 264 14.92 -9.16 -12.95
N ALA A 265 14.85 -9.56 -14.22
CA ALA A 265 14.36 -10.89 -14.60
C ALA A 265 15.29 -12.01 -14.07
N SER A 266 16.62 -11.80 -14.13
CA SER A 266 17.59 -12.74 -13.55
C SER A 266 17.43 -12.88 -12.03
N LEU A 267 17.32 -11.74 -11.32
CA LEU A 267 17.13 -11.71 -9.86
C LEU A 267 15.79 -12.33 -9.45
N GLU A 268 14.72 -12.06 -10.20
CA GLU A 268 13.41 -12.68 -10.00
C GLU A 268 13.49 -14.19 -10.14
N GLN A 269 14.16 -14.71 -11.16
CA GLN A 269 14.32 -16.15 -11.38
C GLN A 269 15.03 -16.82 -10.20
N GLU A 270 16.14 -16.26 -9.73
CA GLU A 270 16.87 -16.80 -8.57
C GLU A 270 16.02 -16.82 -7.29
N LEU A 271 15.24 -15.75 -7.06
CA LEU A 271 14.33 -15.71 -5.91
C LEU A 271 13.17 -16.70 -6.05
N ARG A 272 12.66 -16.93 -7.26
CA ARG A 272 11.65 -17.97 -7.50
C ARG A 272 12.19 -19.38 -7.27
N GLU A 273 13.45 -19.63 -7.62
CA GLU A 273 14.12 -20.90 -7.29
C GLU A 273 14.31 -21.07 -5.78
N LEU A 274 14.71 -19.99 -5.08
CA LEU A 274 14.93 -20.00 -3.63
C LEU A 274 13.64 -20.20 -2.81
N PHE A 275 12.54 -19.59 -3.21
CA PHE A 275 11.28 -19.62 -2.45
C PHE A 275 10.22 -20.57 -3.01
N GLY A 276 10.34 -20.98 -4.28
CA GLY A 276 9.41 -21.92 -4.95
C GLY A 276 7.96 -21.43 -4.87
N ASP A 277 7.05 -22.35 -4.54
CA ASP A 277 5.60 -22.10 -4.42
C ASP A 277 5.25 -21.02 -3.37
N ARG A 278 6.21 -20.57 -2.54
CA ARG A 278 5.94 -19.50 -1.57
C ARG A 278 5.73 -18.16 -2.24
N ILE A 279 6.39 -17.90 -3.38
CA ILE A 279 6.07 -16.75 -4.22
C ILE A 279 4.77 -17.07 -4.97
N PHE A 280 3.72 -16.35 -4.60
CA PHE A 280 2.41 -16.56 -5.23
C PHE A 280 2.13 -15.62 -6.40
N GLY A 281 2.81 -14.49 -6.48
CA GLY A 281 2.57 -13.48 -7.52
C GLY A 281 3.63 -12.40 -7.52
N ALA A 282 3.42 -11.41 -8.39
CA ALA A 282 4.27 -10.23 -8.51
C ALA A 282 3.44 -8.97 -8.71
N ASP A 283 4.02 -7.82 -8.39
CA ASP A 283 3.48 -6.47 -8.60
C ASP A 283 2.06 -6.30 -8.06
N ASP A 284 1.05 -6.12 -8.90
CA ASP A 284 -0.34 -5.90 -8.52
C ASP A 284 -1.11 -7.21 -8.23
N ASP A 285 -0.46 -8.37 -8.35
CA ASP A 285 -1.10 -9.64 -8.05
C ASP A 285 -1.64 -9.69 -6.62
N THR A 286 -2.89 -10.07 -6.47
CA THR A 286 -3.49 -10.45 -5.19
C THR A 286 -3.65 -11.96 -5.12
N LEU A 287 -3.71 -12.52 -3.89
CA LEU A 287 -3.81 -13.97 -3.74
C LEU A 287 -5.14 -14.50 -4.30
N GLU A 288 -6.24 -13.76 -4.10
CA GLU A 288 -7.55 -14.04 -4.68
C GLU A 288 -7.54 -13.96 -6.22
N GLY A 289 -6.83 -12.99 -6.80
CA GLY A 289 -6.67 -12.85 -8.24
C GLY A 289 -5.87 -14.01 -8.86
N VAL A 290 -4.76 -14.38 -8.22
CA VAL A 290 -3.95 -15.54 -8.65
C VAL A 290 -4.75 -16.83 -8.56
N LEU A 291 -5.47 -17.04 -7.45
CA LEU A 291 -6.33 -18.21 -7.29
C LEU A 291 -7.44 -18.25 -8.32
N GLY A 292 -8.07 -17.10 -8.62
CA GLY A 292 -9.10 -16.99 -9.64
C GLY A 292 -8.60 -17.37 -11.04
N ARG A 293 -7.39 -16.93 -11.42
CA ARG A 293 -6.74 -17.34 -12.68
C ARG A 293 -6.52 -18.87 -12.72
N ILE A 294 -5.95 -19.45 -11.67
CA ILE A 294 -5.69 -20.89 -11.60
C ILE A 294 -6.99 -21.70 -11.75
N LEU A 295 -8.03 -21.31 -11.01
CA LEU A 295 -9.33 -22.01 -11.07
C LEU A 295 -9.99 -21.88 -12.45
N THR A 296 -9.94 -20.69 -13.03
CA THR A 296 -10.50 -20.43 -14.39
C THR A 296 -9.78 -21.26 -15.46
N GLU A 297 -8.45 -21.27 -15.45
CA GLU A 297 -7.62 -22.01 -16.39
C GLU A 297 -7.85 -23.53 -16.33
N ARG A 298 -8.13 -24.03 -15.11
CA ARG A 298 -8.42 -25.46 -14.89
C ARG A 298 -9.91 -25.82 -15.09
N GLY A 299 -10.80 -24.84 -15.24
CA GLY A 299 -12.25 -25.06 -15.26
C GLY A 299 -12.79 -25.61 -13.92
N GLU A 300 -12.12 -25.28 -12.81
CA GLU A 300 -12.42 -25.77 -11.47
C GLU A 300 -13.15 -24.72 -10.64
N THR A 301 -13.91 -25.16 -9.65
CA THR A 301 -14.80 -24.30 -8.86
C THR A 301 -14.53 -24.41 -7.36
N VAL A 302 -14.91 -23.37 -6.60
CA VAL A 302 -14.73 -23.31 -5.15
C VAL A 302 -15.96 -22.77 -4.43
N ALA A 303 -16.18 -23.24 -3.21
CA ALA A 303 -17.15 -22.69 -2.26
C ALA A 303 -16.55 -22.54 -0.86
N THR A 304 -17.14 -21.70 -0.02
CA THR A 304 -16.65 -21.41 1.34
C THR A 304 -17.69 -21.72 2.43
N ALA A 305 -17.23 -22.19 3.59
CA ALA A 305 -18.00 -22.24 4.84
C ALA A 305 -17.21 -21.55 5.95
N GLU A 306 -17.69 -20.37 6.32
CA GLU A 306 -16.97 -19.43 7.18
C GLU A 306 -17.63 -19.30 8.56
N SER A 307 -16.83 -19.34 9.63
CA SER A 307 -17.28 -19.00 10.97
C SER A 307 -16.67 -17.67 11.42
N CYS A 308 -15.47 -17.67 11.98
CA CYS A 308 -14.83 -16.47 12.56
C CYS A 308 -14.52 -15.36 11.54
N THR A 309 -14.40 -15.65 10.26
CA THR A 309 -14.17 -14.68 9.18
C THR A 309 -15.46 -13.96 8.74
N GLY A 310 -16.62 -14.60 8.95
CA GLY A 310 -17.93 -13.95 8.80
C GLY A 310 -18.24 -13.46 7.37
N GLY A 311 -17.84 -14.21 6.35
CA GLY A 311 -18.06 -13.88 4.94
C GLY A 311 -16.91 -13.09 4.30
N LEU A 312 -15.85 -12.74 5.02
CA LEU A 312 -14.73 -11.97 4.47
C LEU A 312 -13.96 -12.74 3.40
N LEU A 313 -13.86 -14.08 3.52
CA LEU A 313 -13.19 -14.90 2.50
C LEU A 313 -13.98 -14.91 1.19
N ALA A 314 -15.30 -15.09 1.27
CA ALA A 314 -16.19 -14.98 0.12
C ALA A 314 -16.16 -13.59 -0.51
N SER A 315 -16.16 -12.52 0.31
CA SER A 315 -16.05 -11.13 -0.15
C SER A 315 -14.77 -10.93 -0.96
N ARG A 316 -13.61 -11.32 -0.45
CA ARG A 316 -12.33 -11.20 -1.17
C ARG A 316 -12.33 -11.95 -2.50
N ILE A 317 -12.89 -13.17 -2.56
CA ILE A 317 -12.98 -13.92 -3.81
C ILE A 317 -13.85 -13.17 -4.83
N THR A 318 -14.94 -12.54 -4.37
CA THR A 318 -15.87 -11.80 -5.23
C THR A 318 -15.41 -10.38 -5.58
N ASP A 319 -14.39 -9.84 -4.93
CA ASP A 319 -13.72 -8.59 -5.34
C ASP A 319 -13.01 -8.74 -6.70
N VAL A 320 -12.74 -9.99 -7.13
CA VAL A 320 -12.15 -10.27 -8.44
C VAL A 320 -13.24 -10.29 -9.53
N ALA A 321 -13.12 -9.40 -10.51
CA ALA A 321 -14.03 -9.37 -11.64
C ALA A 321 -14.04 -10.74 -12.38
N GLY A 322 -15.22 -11.25 -12.71
CA GLY A 322 -15.37 -12.56 -13.35
C GLY A 322 -15.36 -13.76 -12.38
N SER A 323 -15.33 -13.54 -11.07
CA SER A 323 -15.31 -14.60 -10.04
C SER A 323 -16.50 -15.58 -10.13
N SER A 324 -17.61 -15.18 -10.72
CA SER A 324 -18.77 -16.06 -10.94
C SER A 324 -18.46 -17.29 -11.82
N ALA A 325 -17.38 -17.29 -12.56
CA ALA A 325 -16.93 -18.43 -13.34
C ALA A 325 -16.41 -19.59 -12.47
N TYR A 326 -15.87 -19.30 -11.27
CA TYR A 326 -15.25 -20.29 -10.40
C TYR A 326 -15.76 -20.28 -8.96
N PHE A 327 -16.36 -19.19 -8.46
CA PHE A 327 -16.93 -19.13 -7.11
C PHE A 327 -18.43 -19.37 -7.14
N MET A 328 -18.86 -20.54 -6.62
CA MET A 328 -20.26 -20.95 -6.68
C MET A 328 -21.09 -20.48 -5.49
N GLY A 329 -20.45 -20.01 -4.42
CA GLY A 329 -21.11 -19.47 -3.25
C GLY A 329 -20.39 -19.72 -1.95
N GLY A 330 -20.93 -19.17 -0.86
CA GLY A 330 -20.38 -19.30 0.48
C GLY A 330 -21.45 -19.24 1.56
N ALA A 331 -21.22 -19.96 2.66
CA ALA A 331 -22.10 -19.99 3.82
C ALA A 331 -21.40 -19.39 5.06
N VAL A 332 -22.07 -18.47 5.77
CA VAL A 332 -21.61 -17.98 7.07
C VAL A 332 -22.17 -18.88 8.18
N CYS A 333 -21.34 -19.82 8.60
CA CYS A 333 -21.66 -20.88 9.59
C CYS A 333 -21.23 -20.44 11.01
N TYR A 334 -21.83 -19.35 11.53
CA TYR A 334 -21.30 -18.67 12.71
C TYR A 334 -21.57 -19.40 14.03
N THR A 335 -22.66 -20.14 14.14
CA THR A 335 -23.06 -20.92 15.33
C THR A 335 -23.01 -22.43 15.04
N ALA A 336 -23.02 -23.28 16.05
CA ALA A 336 -23.12 -24.71 15.91
C ALA A 336 -24.32 -25.12 15.03
N ALA A 337 -25.50 -24.55 15.30
CA ALA A 337 -26.71 -24.77 14.51
C ALA A 337 -26.53 -24.40 13.03
N ALA A 338 -25.88 -23.27 12.75
CA ALA A 338 -25.60 -22.83 11.38
C ALA A 338 -24.58 -23.75 10.68
N LYS A 339 -23.57 -24.26 11.37
CA LYS A 339 -22.61 -25.25 10.84
C LYS A 339 -23.34 -26.53 10.38
N THR A 340 -24.28 -27.01 11.20
CA THR A 340 -25.11 -28.15 10.83
C THR A 340 -26.07 -27.84 9.68
N ALA A 341 -26.83 -26.76 9.78
CA ALA A 341 -27.87 -26.44 8.80
C ALA A 341 -27.31 -26.09 7.42
N LEU A 342 -26.25 -25.27 7.37
CA LEU A 342 -25.73 -24.73 6.12
C LEU A 342 -24.60 -25.57 5.50
N ALA A 343 -23.75 -26.18 6.32
CA ALA A 343 -22.63 -27.00 5.84
C ALA A 343 -22.76 -28.50 6.15
N GLY A 344 -23.85 -28.95 6.76
CA GLY A 344 -24.08 -30.37 7.06
C GLY A 344 -23.14 -30.97 8.10
N VAL A 345 -22.53 -30.15 8.96
CA VAL A 345 -21.64 -30.62 10.02
C VAL A 345 -22.47 -31.43 11.03
N ASP A 346 -22.05 -32.68 11.33
CA ASP A 346 -22.71 -33.52 12.31
C ASP A 346 -22.72 -32.87 13.70
N PRO A 347 -23.89 -32.69 14.35
CA PRO A 347 -23.94 -32.20 15.72
C PRO A 347 -23.12 -33.04 16.72
N ALA A 348 -23.00 -34.35 16.53
CA ALA A 348 -22.18 -35.25 17.37
C ALA A 348 -20.70 -34.88 17.26
N LEU A 349 -20.20 -34.54 16.06
CA LEU A 349 -18.82 -34.10 15.83
C LEU A 349 -18.53 -32.78 16.57
N ILE A 350 -19.50 -31.87 16.56
CA ILE A 350 -19.38 -30.58 17.28
C ILE A 350 -19.38 -30.83 18.80
N ALA A 351 -20.25 -31.70 19.30
CA ALA A 351 -20.34 -32.02 20.72
C ALA A 351 -19.04 -32.67 21.23
N GLU A 352 -18.43 -33.54 20.46
CA GLU A 352 -17.20 -34.25 20.84
C GLU A 352 -15.96 -33.36 20.80
N HIS A 353 -15.78 -32.56 19.73
CA HIS A 353 -14.54 -31.84 19.48
C HIS A 353 -14.63 -30.33 19.72
N GLY A 354 -15.85 -29.81 19.92
CA GLY A 354 -16.13 -28.38 20.00
C GLY A 354 -16.15 -27.68 18.63
N GLU A 355 -16.80 -26.53 18.55
CA GLU A 355 -17.00 -25.78 17.31
C GLU A 355 -15.68 -25.34 16.62
N VAL A 356 -14.63 -25.11 17.40
CA VAL A 356 -13.30 -24.70 16.93
C VAL A 356 -12.36 -25.87 17.07
N SER A 357 -12.26 -26.67 16.01
CA SER A 357 -11.45 -27.89 15.97
C SER A 357 -11.12 -28.29 14.52
N GLU A 358 -10.09 -29.12 14.36
CA GLU A 358 -9.71 -29.70 13.09
C GLU A 358 -10.85 -30.49 12.42
N PRO A 359 -11.53 -31.45 13.13
CA PRO A 359 -12.62 -32.23 12.51
C PRO A 359 -13.75 -31.32 11.99
N VAL A 360 -14.11 -30.29 12.74
CA VAL A 360 -15.17 -29.36 12.35
C VAL A 360 -14.73 -28.47 11.15
N ALA A 361 -13.47 -28.02 11.08
CA ALA A 361 -12.96 -27.29 9.91
C ALA A 361 -12.99 -28.16 8.65
N ILE A 362 -12.59 -29.42 8.75
CA ILE A 362 -12.64 -30.38 7.64
C ILE A 362 -14.10 -30.63 7.20
N ALA A 363 -15.01 -30.84 8.17
CA ALA A 363 -16.42 -31.03 7.88
C ALA A 363 -17.05 -29.80 7.20
N LEU A 364 -16.68 -28.58 7.63
CA LEU A 364 -17.09 -27.33 6.96
C LEU A 364 -16.60 -27.27 5.51
N ALA A 365 -15.34 -27.63 5.26
CA ALA A 365 -14.78 -27.64 3.90
C ALA A 365 -15.49 -28.64 2.99
N ARG A 366 -15.73 -29.86 3.49
CA ARG A 366 -16.48 -30.91 2.76
C ARG A 366 -17.92 -30.45 2.51
N GLY A 367 -18.57 -29.92 3.54
CA GLY A 367 -19.94 -29.47 3.45
C GLY A 367 -20.11 -28.31 2.45
N ALA A 368 -19.19 -27.35 2.40
CA ALA A 368 -19.17 -26.31 1.36
C ALA A 368 -19.07 -26.93 -0.04
N ARG A 369 -18.10 -27.81 -0.24
CA ARG A 369 -17.89 -28.52 -1.50
C ARG A 369 -19.15 -29.26 -1.99
N GLU A 370 -19.78 -30.00 -1.12
CA GLU A 370 -20.97 -30.81 -1.42
C GLU A 370 -22.21 -29.96 -1.68
N ARG A 371 -22.48 -28.97 -0.82
CA ARG A 371 -23.67 -28.11 -0.91
C ARG A 371 -23.70 -27.27 -2.17
N PHE A 372 -22.55 -26.80 -2.63
CA PHE A 372 -22.42 -26.00 -3.82
C PHE A 372 -21.95 -26.78 -5.06
N SER A 373 -21.76 -28.11 -4.94
CA SER A 373 -21.30 -29.01 -6.02
C SER A 373 -20.03 -28.50 -6.69
N THR A 374 -19.03 -28.09 -5.88
CA THR A 374 -17.79 -27.47 -6.38
C THR A 374 -16.64 -28.48 -6.39
N THR A 375 -15.55 -28.16 -7.12
CA THR A 375 -14.32 -28.94 -7.12
C THR A 375 -13.65 -28.86 -5.76
N TYR A 376 -13.61 -27.66 -5.15
CA TYR A 376 -13.01 -27.40 -3.86
C TYR A 376 -13.99 -26.76 -2.88
N GLY A 377 -13.77 -27.04 -1.58
CA GLY A 377 -14.44 -26.34 -0.49
C GLY A 377 -13.42 -25.84 0.53
N ILE A 378 -13.64 -24.65 1.06
CA ILE A 378 -12.84 -24.08 2.14
C ILE A 378 -13.69 -24.00 3.40
N GLY A 379 -13.18 -24.54 4.52
CA GLY A 379 -13.80 -24.46 5.85
C GLY A 379 -12.92 -23.64 6.81
N VAL A 380 -13.52 -22.68 7.51
CA VAL A 380 -12.82 -21.84 8.48
C VAL A 380 -13.59 -21.79 9.78
N THR A 381 -12.94 -22.15 10.91
CA THR A 381 -13.48 -21.98 12.26
C THR A 381 -12.39 -21.51 13.22
N GLY A 382 -12.71 -20.59 14.14
CA GLY A 382 -11.69 -20.01 15.03
C GLY A 382 -12.27 -19.05 16.06
N ILE A 383 -11.41 -18.57 16.95
CA ILE A 383 -11.71 -17.66 18.05
C ILE A 383 -11.02 -16.31 17.78
N ALA A 384 -11.75 -15.38 17.19
CA ALA A 384 -11.20 -14.07 16.78
C ALA A 384 -11.05 -13.07 17.94
N GLY A 385 -11.60 -13.40 19.13
CA GLY A 385 -11.56 -12.50 20.29
C GLY A 385 -12.52 -11.31 20.21
N PRO A 386 -12.51 -10.39 21.26
CA PRO A 386 -11.60 -10.42 22.41
C PRO A 386 -11.93 -11.52 23.44
N GLY A 387 -13.12 -12.09 23.43
CA GLY A 387 -13.54 -13.16 24.34
C GLY A 387 -13.64 -14.53 23.65
N GLY A 388 -14.07 -15.57 24.42
CA GLY A 388 -14.36 -16.91 23.90
C GLY A 388 -13.16 -17.87 23.86
N GLY A 389 -11.97 -17.44 24.29
CA GLY A 389 -10.82 -18.32 24.44
C GLY A 389 -10.88 -19.15 25.73
N THR A 390 -10.24 -20.33 25.68
CA THR A 390 -9.95 -21.19 26.83
C THR A 390 -8.45 -21.45 26.90
N GLU A 391 -7.97 -22.10 27.98
CA GLU A 391 -6.56 -22.47 28.10
C GLU A 391 -6.08 -23.36 26.94
N ASP A 392 -6.89 -24.33 26.52
CA ASP A 392 -6.58 -25.25 25.42
C ASP A 392 -6.78 -24.60 24.02
N LYS A 393 -7.67 -23.63 23.92
CA LYS A 393 -8.01 -22.91 22.69
C LYS A 393 -8.04 -21.40 22.93
N PRO A 394 -6.86 -20.76 23.09
CA PRO A 394 -6.79 -19.33 23.39
C PRO A 394 -7.33 -18.49 22.23
N VAL A 395 -7.66 -17.20 22.54
CA VAL A 395 -8.00 -16.20 21.52
C VAL A 395 -6.89 -16.16 20.46
N GLY A 396 -7.29 -16.14 19.20
CA GLY A 396 -6.38 -16.24 18.05
C GLY A 396 -6.25 -17.64 17.47
N THR A 397 -6.82 -18.67 18.11
CA THR A 397 -6.85 -20.04 17.56
C THR A 397 -7.75 -20.08 16.33
N VAL A 398 -7.22 -20.61 15.22
CA VAL A 398 -7.99 -20.85 14.00
C VAL A 398 -7.61 -22.18 13.34
N HIS A 399 -8.61 -22.86 12.83
CA HIS A 399 -8.52 -24.05 12.01
C HIS A 399 -9.05 -23.71 10.61
N ILE A 400 -8.23 -23.97 9.60
CA ILE A 400 -8.57 -23.80 8.18
C ILE A 400 -8.40 -25.14 7.50
N ALA A 401 -9.40 -25.56 6.74
CA ALA A 401 -9.33 -26.77 5.94
C ALA A 401 -9.74 -26.48 4.49
N VAL A 402 -9.16 -27.26 3.58
CA VAL A 402 -9.52 -27.33 2.17
C VAL A 402 -9.88 -28.77 1.86
N ALA A 403 -10.97 -29.00 1.14
CA ALA A 403 -11.39 -30.30 0.61
C ALA A 403 -11.45 -30.25 -0.91
N GLY A 404 -10.97 -31.29 -1.59
CA GLY A 404 -10.94 -31.39 -3.04
C GLY A 404 -10.84 -32.83 -3.54
N PRO A 405 -10.64 -33.07 -4.86
CA PRO A 405 -10.51 -34.40 -5.44
C PRO A 405 -9.41 -35.27 -4.80
N GLY A 406 -8.29 -34.65 -4.39
CA GLY A 406 -7.15 -35.28 -3.72
C GLY A 406 -7.33 -35.53 -2.21
N GLY A 407 -8.52 -35.31 -1.66
CA GLY A 407 -8.77 -35.43 -0.22
C GLY A 407 -8.93 -34.10 0.48
N HIS A 408 -8.23 -33.90 1.59
CA HIS A 408 -8.27 -32.64 2.33
C HIS A 408 -6.90 -32.25 2.88
N LYS A 409 -6.73 -30.95 3.15
CA LYS A 409 -5.58 -30.39 3.86
C LYS A 409 -6.09 -29.49 4.98
N HIS A 410 -5.46 -29.57 6.13
CA HIS A 410 -5.78 -28.77 7.30
C HIS A 410 -4.56 -27.99 7.80
N ARG A 411 -4.81 -26.82 8.40
CA ARG A 411 -3.80 -26.03 9.09
C ARG A 411 -4.42 -25.42 10.36
N LYS A 412 -3.74 -25.62 11.51
CA LYS A 412 -4.03 -24.92 12.76
C LYS A 412 -3.04 -23.76 12.89
N MET A 413 -3.53 -22.60 13.32
CA MET A 413 -2.69 -21.43 13.59
C MET A 413 -3.16 -20.73 14.86
N LEU A 414 -2.26 -19.97 15.47
CA LEU A 414 -2.53 -19.14 16.63
C LEU A 414 -2.03 -17.70 16.35
N TRP A 415 -2.96 -16.77 16.26
CA TRP A 415 -2.68 -15.35 16.02
C TRP A 415 -3.38 -14.48 17.06
N PRO A 416 -2.74 -14.21 18.21
CA PRO A 416 -3.27 -13.35 19.27
C PRO A 416 -3.14 -11.88 18.87
N MET A 417 -4.06 -11.41 18.04
CA MET A 417 -4.07 -10.06 17.48
C MET A 417 -5.49 -9.48 17.48
N GLU A 418 -5.60 -8.22 17.10
CA GLU A 418 -6.87 -7.53 16.95
C GLU A 418 -7.79 -8.26 15.96
N ARG A 419 -9.10 -8.29 16.26
CA ARG A 419 -10.10 -9.08 15.54
C ARG A 419 -10.15 -8.83 14.03
N SER A 420 -10.02 -7.59 13.58
CA SER A 420 -10.08 -7.25 12.15
C SER A 420 -8.84 -7.78 11.42
N LEU A 421 -7.68 -7.65 12.02
CA LEU A 421 -6.42 -8.15 11.49
C LEU A 421 -6.39 -9.69 11.49
N PHE A 422 -6.86 -10.33 12.58
CA PHE A 422 -7.04 -11.79 12.66
C PHE A 422 -7.89 -12.31 11.49
N LYS A 423 -9.04 -11.69 11.21
CA LYS A 423 -9.90 -12.08 10.09
C LYS A 423 -9.18 -11.98 8.74
N ARG A 424 -8.46 -10.88 8.50
CA ARG A 424 -7.71 -10.68 7.26
C ARG A 424 -6.60 -11.72 7.06
N ILE A 425 -5.78 -11.95 8.08
CA ILE A 425 -4.70 -12.95 8.01
C ILE A 425 -5.25 -14.36 7.87
N THR A 426 -6.39 -14.68 8.52
CA THR A 426 -7.09 -15.96 8.36
C THR A 426 -7.53 -16.16 6.92
N THR A 427 -8.16 -15.18 6.28
CA THR A 427 -8.58 -15.29 4.87
C THR A 427 -7.39 -15.39 3.93
N GLN A 428 -6.30 -14.65 4.18
CA GLN A 428 -5.05 -14.76 3.42
C GLN A 428 -4.50 -16.19 3.47
N SER A 429 -4.46 -16.78 4.67
CA SER A 429 -3.97 -18.16 4.84
C SER A 429 -4.90 -19.21 4.26
N ALA A 430 -6.21 -18.95 4.22
CA ALA A 430 -7.17 -19.85 3.60
C ALA A 430 -7.01 -19.89 2.08
N LEU A 431 -6.83 -18.74 1.45
CA LEU A 431 -6.55 -18.64 0.02
C LEU A 431 -5.22 -19.30 -0.35
N ASP A 432 -4.15 -19.05 0.45
CA ASP A 432 -2.85 -19.69 0.21
C ASP A 432 -2.90 -21.20 0.40
N LEU A 433 -3.65 -21.67 1.39
CA LEU A 433 -3.82 -23.12 1.62
C LEU A 433 -4.50 -23.80 0.42
N LEU A 434 -5.55 -23.18 -0.15
CA LEU A 434 -6.20 -23.70 -1.35
C LEU A 434 -5.26 -23.64 -2.55
N ARG A 435 -4.58 -22.51 -2.79
CA ARG A 435 -3.62 -22.35 -3.87
C ARG A 435 -2.55 -23.46 -3.83
N LEU A 436 -1.93 -23.66 -2.66
CA LEU A 436 -0.92 -24.70 -2.48
C LEU A 436 -1.49 -26.11 -2.61
N PHE A 437 -2.74 -26.32 -2.21
CA PHE A 437 -3.40 -27.61 -2.39
C PHE A 437 -3.59 -27.93 -3.88
N ILE A 438 -4.01 -26.95 -4.68
CA ILE A 438 -4.22 -27.09 -6.13
C ILE A 438 -2.90 -27.28 -6.89
N VAL A 439 -1.87 -26.50 -6.56
CA VAL A 439 -0.59 -26.51 -7.30
C VAL A 439 0.22 -27.78 -7.02
N ARG A 440 0.01 -28.42 -5.86
CA ARG A 440 0.78 -29.60 -5.43
C ARG A 440 0.04 -30.93 -5.67
N THR A 441 -1.21 -30.89 -6.12
CA THR A 441 -1.96 -32.06 -6.61
C THR A 441 -1.96 -32.13 -8.12
#